data_3f8b593992b9fc8ce6cfd620a37732d8
#
_entry.id   3f8b593992b9fc8ce6cfd620a37732d8
#
_cell.length_a   1.000
_cell.length_b   1.000
_cell.length_c   1.000
_cell.angle_alpha   90.00
_cell.angle_beta   90.00
_cell.angle_gamma   90.00
#
_symmetry.space_group_name_H-M   'P 1'
#
loop_
_entity.id
_entity.type
_entity.pdbx_description
1 polymer ?
#
loop_
_entity_poly.entity_id
_entity_poly.type
_entity_poly.pdbx_seq_one_letter_code
_entity_poly.pdbx_strand_id
1 'polypeptide(L)'
;MAFDGIARQGDGRATGATFDEFTRLIAGVDSLPRHLGEYTQDPHPIPLLGMAEAGAGGYFDDAGFPAGQGWDIVEFPARTGEGVYALEVSGESMLPLYRDGDTLIVAPNAAVRRGDRVVVRTRDGEVMAKILHRQTPRTIELHSLNPEHPNRIFESKDIEWIARILWASQ
;
A
#
# COMPACT_ATOMS: atom_id res chain seq x y z
N MET A 1 -35.13 -7.48 17.95
CA MET A 1 -35.67 -6.14 18.04
C MET A 1 -36.54 -5.90 16.82
N ALA A 2 -37.83 -5.75 17.05
CA ALA A 2 -38.72 -5.39 15.97
C ALA A 2 -38.39 -3.97 15.50
N PHE A 3 -38.36 -3.76 14.20
CA PHE A 3 -38.35 -2.43 13.61
C PHE A 3 -39.72 -1.78 13.73
N ASP A 4 -40.15 -1.61 14.97
CA ASP A 4 -41.43 -0.95 15.32
C ASP A 4 -41.26 0.57 15.39
N GLY A 5 -40.49 1.14 14.48
CA GLY A 5 -40.21 2.56 14.50
C GLY A 5 -40.25 3.25 13.15
N ILE A 6 -40.72 2.59 12.11
CA ILE A 6 -40.95 3.28 10.85
C ILE A 6 -42.22 4.11 11.03
N ALA A 7 -42.03 5.40 11.13
CA ALA A 7 -43.07 6.37 11.35
C ALA A 7 -44.19 6.17 10.34
N ARG A 8 -45.37 5.99 10.85
CA ARG A 8 -46.60 6.10 10.06
C ARG A 8 -46.74 7.55 9.64
N GLN A 9 -46.56 7.82 8.39
CA GLN A 9 -46.96 9.10 7.83
C GLN A 9 -48.40 8.99 7.39
N GLY A 10 -49.23 9.76 8.02
CA GLY A 10 -50.55 10.32 7.74
C GLY A 10 -51.63 9.46 7.09
N ASP A 11 -51.32 8.45 6.34
CA ASP A 11 -52.31 7.61 5.62
C ASP A 11 -52.31 6.14 6.11
N GLY A 12 -51.54 5.85 7.13
CA GLY A 12 -51.54 4.53 7.72
C GLY A 12 -50.83 3.44 6.92
N ARG A 13 -50.11 3.80 5.85
CA ARG A 13 -49.34 2.82 5.07
C ARG A 13 -47.92 2.67 5.62
N ALA A 14 -47.51 1.44 5.87
CA ALA A 14 -46.17 1.13 6.20
C ALA A 14 -45.28 1.33 4.95
N THR A 15 -44.27 2.18 5.03
CA THR A 15 -43.35 2.51 3.95
C THR A 15 -42.09 1.57 3.96
N GLY A 16 -42.18 0.45 4.61
CA GLY A 16 -41.13 -0.58 4.59
C GLY A 16 -41.33 -1.53 3.43
N ALA A 17 -40.32 -1.76 2.64
CA ALA A 17 -40.33 -2.82 1.65
C ALA A 17 -40.56 -4.16 2.32
N THR A 18 -41.49 -4.97 1.78
CA THR A 18 -41.68 -6.34 2.23
C THR A 18 -40.51 -7.20 1.80
N PHE A 19 -40.35 -8.36 2.45
CA PHE A 19 -39.33 -9.33 2.05
C PHE A 19 -39.45 -9.72 0.56
N ASP A 20 -40.68 -9.78 0.05
CA ASP A 20 -40.96 -10.04 -1.38
C ASP A 20 -40.50 -8.90 -2.29
N GLU A 21 -40.66 -7.65 -1.86
CA GLU A 21 -40.17 -6.49 -2.60
C GLU A 21 -38.65 -6.43 -2.59
N PHE A 22 -38.04 -6.76 -1.46
CA PHE A 22 -36.59 -6.90 -1.37
C PHE A 22 -36.07 -8.03 -2.26
N THR A 23 -36.74 -9.19 -2.26
CA THR A 23 -36.39 -10.32 -3.12
C THR A 23 -36.55 -9.97 -4.59
N ARG A 24 -37.57 -9.21 -4.96
CA ARG A 24 -37.73 -8.69 -6.34
C ARG A 24 -36.66 -7.69 -6.71
N LEU A 25 -36.26 -6.84 -5.76
CA LEU A 25 -35.19 -5.88 -6.00
C LEU A 25 -33.86 -6.60 -6.27
N ILE A 26 -33.52 -7.63 -5.50
CA ILE A 26 -32.32 -8.43 -5.72
C ILE A 26 -32.43 -9.40 -6.90
N ALA A 27 -33.63 -9.88 -7.24
CA ALA A 27 -33.86 -10.67 -8.46
C ALA A 27 -33.69 -9.83 -9.74
N GLY A 28 -33.91 -8.52 -9.67
CA GLY A 28 -33.63 -7.58 -10.75
C GLY A 28 -32.14 -7.31 -10.99
N VAL A 29 -31.27 -7.84 -10.13
CA VAL A 29 -29.80 -7.72 -10.27
C VAL A 29 -29.27 -8.54 -11.46
N ASP A 30 -30.05 -9.48 -11.99
CA ASP A 30 -29.72 -10.19 -13.26
C ASP A 30 -29.61 -9.26 -14.48
N SER A 31 -30.08 -8.02 -14.35
CA SER A 31 -29.93 -6.98 -15.39
C SER A 31 -28.75 -6.02 -15.15
N LEU A 32 -28.00 -6.20 -14.06
CA LEU A 32 -26.73 -5.47 -13.89
C LEU A 32 -25.75 -5.91 -14.99
N PRO A 33 -25.06 -4.96 -15.59
CA PRO A 33 -24.08 -5.25 -16.62
C PRO A 33 -23.12 -6.35 -16.13
N ARG A 34 -22.97 -7.41 -16.89
CA ARG A 34 -22.13 -8.58 -16.53
C ARG A 34 -20.67 -8.24 -16.17
N HIS A 35 -20.23 -7.04 -16.54
CA HIS A 35 -18.92 -6.56 -16.16
C HIS A 35 -18.74 -6.25 -14.65
N LEU A 36 -19.82 -6.24 -13.84
CA LEU A 36 -19.70 -6.20 -12.38
C LEU A 36 -19.44 -7.58 -11.76
N GLY A 37 -19.61 -8.67 -12.53
CA GLY A 37 -19.32 -10.03 -12.09
C GLY A 37 -17.88 -10.49 -12.33
N GLU A 38 -17.10 -9.72 -13.07
CA GLU A 38 -15.71 -10.04 -13.41
C GLU A 38 -14.68 -9.25 -12.59
N TYR A 39 -15.00 -8.92 -11.34
CA TYR A 39 -13.96 -8.59 -10.38
C TYR A 39 -13.31 -9.86 -9.83
N THR A 40 -13.00 -10.82 -10.68
CA THR A 40 -11.87 -11.70 -10.45
C THR A 40 -10.64 -10.79 -10.61
N GLN A 41 -10.18 -10.24 -9.50
CA GLN A 41 -8.88 -9.60 -9.48
C GLN A 41 -7.88 -10.72 -9.73
N ASP A 42 -7.49 -10.89 -10.99
CA ASP A 42 -6.36 -11.74 -11.30
C ASP A 42 -5.18 -11.24 -10.48
N PRO A 43 -4.55 -12.11 -9.68
CA PRO A 43 -3.38 -11.73 -8.92
C PRO A 43 -2.35 -11.09 -9.85
N HIS A 44 -1.89 -9.89 -9.51
CA HIS A 44 -0.84 -9.24 -10.30
C HIS A 44 0.52 -9.72 -9.82
N PRO A 45 1.31 -10.37 -10.68
CA PRO A 45 2.68 -10.71 -10.35
C PRO A 45 3.50 -9.43 -10.22
N ILE A 46 4.11 -9.23 -9.06
CA ILE A 46 5.03 -8.13 -8.79
C ILE A 46 6.39 -8.68 -8.40
N PRO A 47 7.49 -8.07 -8.88
CA PRO A 47 8.83 -8.53 -8.53
C PRO A 47 9.10 -8.35 -7.04
N LEU A 48 9.70 -9.36 -6.40
CA LEU A 48 10.15 -9.35 -5.01
C LEU A 48 11.66 -9.21 -4.95
N LEU A 49 12.12 -8.26 -4.16
CA LEU A 49 13.53 -7.98 -3.92
C LEU A 49 13.82 -8.06 -2.41
N GLY A 50 15.01 -8.55 -2.05
CA GLY A 50 15.51 -8.44 -0.68
C GLY A 50 16.01 -7.02 -0.37
N MET A 51 15.91 -6.57 0.88
CA MET A 51 16.39 -5.25 1.30
C MET A 51 17.90 -5.12 1.11
N ALA A 52 18.67 -6.19 1.36
CA ALA A 52 20.11 -6.21 1.14
C ALA A 52 20.47 -6.08 -0.35
N GLU A 53 19.71 -6.71 -1.23
CA GLU A 53 19.87 -6.60 -2.68
C GLU A 53 19.52 -5.20 -3.17
N ALA A 54 18.50 -4.60 -2.59
CA ALA A 54 18.11 -3.23 -2.88
C ALA A 54 19.22 -2.20 -2.58
N GLY A 55 20.10 -2.50 -1.61
CA GLY A 55 21.28 -1.70 -1.29
C GLY A 55 22.46 -1.94 -2.27
N ALA A 56 22.57 -3.11 -2.87
CA ALA A 56 23.58 -3.40 -3.88
C ALA A 56 23.27 -2.65 -5.18
N GLY A 57 24.25 -2.05 -5.82
CA GLY A 57 24.03 -1.27 -7.06
C GLY A 57 23.48 -2.11 -8.20
N GLY A 58 22.67 -1.48 -9.09
CA GLY A 58 22.19 -2.07 -10.33
C GLY A 58 20.82 -2.76 -10.27
N TYR A 59 20.17 -2.82 -9.10
CA TYR A 59 18.84 -3.41 -8.93
C TYR A 59 17.70 -2.40 -9.05
N PHE A 60 18.02 -1.11 -9.01
CA PHE A 60 17.06 -0.03 -9.21
C PHE A 60 17.64 1.00 -10.16
N ASP A 61 16.75 1.65 -10.91
CA ASP A 61 17.08 2.85 -11.64
C ASP A 61 17.09 4.10 -10.72
N ASP A 62 17.47 5.25 -11.27
CA ASP A 62 17.55 6.52 -10.53
C ASP A 62 16.19 7.02 -10.01
N ALA A 63 15.09 6.46 -10.48
CA ALA A 63 13.73 6.79 -10.08
C ALA A 63 13.16 5.78 -9.06
N GLY A 64 13.91 4.74 -8.71
CA GLY A 64 13.53 3.73 -7.73
C GLY A 64 12.67 2.59 -8.28
N PHE A 65 12.69 2.38 -9.60
CA PHE A 65 12.04 1.22 -10.21
C PHE A 65 13.02 0.05 -10.27
N PRO A 66 12.52 -1.19 -10.10
CA PRO A 66 13.35 -2.38 -10.27
C PRO A 66 13.94 -2.44 -11.68
N ALA A 67 15.25 -2.51 -11.77
CA ALA A 67 16.00 -2.66 -13.02
C ALA A 67 16.71 -4.01 -13.00
N GLY A 68 16.38 -4.90 -13.93
CA GLY A 68 17.00 -6.22 -14.01
C GLY A 68 16.01 -7.33 -14.34
N GLN A 69 16.47 -8.57 -14.21
CA GLN A 69 15.67 -9.77 -14.49
C GLN A 69 15.97 -10.85 -13.43
N GLY A 70 15.06 -11.82 -13.29
CA GLY A 70 15.28 -12.97 -12.41
C GLY A 70 14.80 -12.76 -10.97
N TRP A 71 13.89 -11.81 -10.77
CA TRP A 71 13.25 -11.60 -9.47
C TRP A 71 12.33 -12.76 -9.10
N ASP A 72 12.23 -13.06 -7.82
CA ASP A 72 11.10 -13.79 -7.30
C ASP A 72 9.81 -13.00 -7.52
N ILE A 73 8.67 -13.67 -7.52
CA ILE A 73 7.38 -13.04 -7.82
C ILE A 73 6.44 -13.25 -6.65
N VAL A 74 5.79 -12.16 -6.23
CA VAL A 74 4.69 -12.19 -5.29
C VAL A 74 3.39 -11.92 -6.03
N GLU A 75 2.39 -12.77 -5.84
CA GLU A 75 1.04 -12.53 -6.34
C GLU A 75 0.30 -11.59 -5.38
N PHE A 76 0.05 -10.38 -5.84
CA PHE A 76 -0.67 -9.40 -5.05
C PHE A 76 -2.13 -9.29 -5.50
N PRO A 77 -3.12 -9.43 -4.57
CA PRO A 77 -4.54 -9.56 -4.92
C PRO A 77 -5.22 -8.25 -5.32
N ALA A 78 -4.50 -7.17 -5.52
CA ALA A 78 -5.05 -5.89 -5.91
C ALA A 78 -4.35 -5.34 -7.16
N ARG A 79 -5.08 -4.56 -7.96
CA ARG A 79 -4.47 -3.82 -9.06
C ARG A 79 -3.51 -2.78 -8.49
N THR A 80 -2.27 -2.93 -8.87
CA THR A 80 -1.21 -1.96 -8.56
C THR A 80 -0.91 -1.10 -9.78
N GLY A 81 -0.39 0.10 -9.56
CA GLY A 81 0.13 0.94 -10.64
C GLY A 81 1.38 0.32 -11.29
N GLU A 82 1.78 0.87 -12.43
CA GLU A 82 3.02 0.46 -13.07
C GLU A 82 4.24 0.72 -12.17
N GLY A 83 5.21 -0.17 -12.23
CA GLY A 83 6.47 -0.07 -11.49
C GLY A 83 6.37 -0.38 -10.00
N VAL A 84 5.23 -0.89 -9.51
CA VAL A 84 5.10 -1.38 -8.13
C VAL A 84 5.89 -2.67 -7.98
N TYR A 85 6.59 -2.79 -6.86
CA TYR A 85 7.38 -3.98 -6.52
C TYR A 85 7.19 -4.36 -5.06
N ALA A 86 7.58 -5.59 -4.72
CA ALA A 86 7.64 -6.08 -3.36
C ALA A 86 9.08 -6.01 -2.84
N LEU A 87 9.24 -5.67 -1.56
CA LEU A 87 10.52 -5.61 -0.89
C LEU A 87 10.44 -6.38 0.42
N GLU A 88 11.34 -7.34 0.62
CA GLU A 88 11.44 -8.05 1.89
C GLU A 88 12.18 -7.21 2.93
N VAL A 89 11.57 -7.06 4.10
CA VAL A 89 12.14 -6.28 5.20
C VAL A 89 13.32 -7.01 5.80
N SER A 90 14.42 -6.30 6.04
CA SER A 90 15.52 -6.74 6.86
C SER A 90 15.80 -5.73 7.96
N GLY A 91 15.87 -6.21 9.19
CA GLY A 91 16.19 -5.41 10.37
C GLY A 91 14.97 -4.95 11.19
N GLU A 92 15.23 -4.17 12.24
CA GLU A 92 14.30 -3.92 13.34
C GLU A 92 13.88 -2.46 13.50
N SER A 93 14.31 -1.57 12.63
CA SER A 93 14.07 -0.12 12.79
C SER A 93 12.60 0.29 12.73
N MET A 94 11.75 -0.57 12.19
CA MET A 94 10.31 -0.34 12.04
C MET A 94 9.45 -1.25 12.94
N LEU A 95 10.08 -1.95 13.90
CA LEU A 95 9.33 -2.64 14.94
C LEU A 95 8.48 -1.68 15.77
N PRO A 96 7.31 -2.09 16.25
CA PRO A 96 6.67 -3.41 16.08
C PRO A 96 5.86 -3.55 14.77
N LEU A 97 5.86 -2.54 13.91
CA LEU A 97 4.99 -2.49 12.72
C LEU A 97 5.45 -3.43 11.62
N TYR A 98 6.75 -3.43 11.29
CA TYR A 98 7.36 -4.33 10.32
C TYR A 98 8.43 -5.17 11.00
N ARG A 99 8.40 -6.45 10.69
CA ARG A 99 9.35 -7.44 11.19
C ARG A 99 10.29 -7.87 10.09
N ASP A 100 11.41 -8.43 10.48
CA ASP A 100 12.32 -9.11 9.56
C ASP A 100 11.56 -10.21 8.79
N GLY A 101 11.70 -10.24 7.48
CA GLY A 101 10.97 -11.15 6.59
C GLY A 101 9.58 -10.69 6.14
N ASP A 102 9.03 -9.59 6.67
CA ASP A 102 7.77 -9.03 6.16
C ASP A 102 7.95 -8.52 4.73
N THR A 103 6.89 -8.64 3.93
CA THR A 103 6.88 -8.13 2.56
C THR A 103 6.19 -6.79 2.50
N LEU A 104 6.85 -5.79 1.95
CA LEU A 104 6.30 -4.46 1.68
C LEU A 104 5.94 -4.33 0.20
N ILE A 105 4.80 -3.74 -0.09
CA ILE A 105 4.44 -3.33 -1.45
C ILE A 105 4.76 -1.86 -1.62
N VAL A 106 5.64 -1.57 -2.56
CA VAL A 106 6.27 -0.25 -2.73
C VAL A 106 5.92 0.33 -4.10
N ALA A 107 5.53 1.60 -4.11
CA ALA A 107 5.15 2.34 -5.31
C ALA A 107 6.04 3.58 -5.49
N PRO A 108 7.01 3.54 -6.39
CA PRO A 108 7.89 4.68 -6.68
C PRO A 108 7.14 5.91 -7.20
N ASN A 109 6.10 5.70 -8.01
CA ASN A 109 5.31 6.77 -8.62
C ASN A 109 4.27 7.40 -7.69
N ALA A 110 4.05 6.85 -6.51
CA ALA A 110 3.06 7.39 -5.59
C ALA A 110 3.58 8.68 -4.93
N ALA A 111 2.73 9.69 -4.86
CA ALA A 111 3.06 10.91 -4.16
C ALA A 111 3.32 10.62 -2.67
N VAL A 112 4.43 11.12 -2.16
CA VAL A 112 4.86 10.94 -0.77
C VAL A 112 4.49 12.17 0.04
N ARG A 113 3.95 11.96 1.24
CA ARG A 113 3.51 13.01 2.16
C ARG A 113 4.09 12.78 3.56
N ARG A 114 4.11 13.84 4.36
CA ARG A 114 4.44 13.73 5.78
C ARG A 114 3.57 12.68 6.47
N GLY A 115 4.21 11.81 7.23
CA GLY A 115 3.57 10.69 7.94
C GLY A 115 3.47 9.40 7.12
N ASP A 116 3.75 9.45 5.82
CA ASP A 116 3.80 8.24 5.01
C ASP A 116 4.97 7.36 5.41
N ARG A 117 4.76 6.06 5.31
CA ARG A 117 5.82 5.07 5.39
C ARG A 117 6.48 4.98 4.03
N VAL A 118 7.77 5.03 4.02
CA VAL A 118 8.57 5.12 2.80
C VAL A 118 9.75 4.17 2.84
N VAL A 119 10.14 3.71 1.67
CA VAL A 119 11.47 3.15 1.44
C VAL A 119 12.32 4.26 0.87
N VAL A 120 13.50 4.41 1.39
CA VAL A 120 14.46 5.43 0.99
C VAL A 120 15.77 4.77 0.62
N ARG A 121 16.34 5.18 -0.51
CA ARG A 121 17.71 4.82 -0.88
C ARG A 121 18.57 6.06 -0.89
N THR A 122 19.71 5.94 -0.24
CA THR A 122 20.75 6.96 -0.25
C THR A 122 21.71 6.75 -1.43
N ARG A 123 22.47 7.77 -1.79
CA ARG A 123 23.44 7.69 -2.89
C ARG A 123 24.63 6.78 -2.59
N ASP A 124 24.92 6.53 -1.32
CA ASP A 124 25.90 5.56 -0.88
C ASP A 124 25.36 4.12 -0.84
N GLY A 125 24.12 3.92 -1.26
CA GLY A 125 23.50 2.61 -1.48
C GLY A 125 22.76 2.04 -0.27
N GLU A 126 22.64 2.77 0.83
CA GLU A 126 21.84 2.31 1.98
C GLU A 126 20.35 2.35 1.63
N VAL A 127 19.65 1.25 1.88
CA VAL A 127 18.18 1.17 1.74
C VAL A 127 17.56 0.99 3.10
N MET A 128 16.51 1.77 3.39
CA MET A 128 15.85 1.75 4.68
C MET A 128 14.35 2.01 4.55
N ALA A 129 13.55 1.34 5.39
CA ALA A 129 12.15 1.69 5.61
C ALA A 129 12.03 2.63 6.80
N LYS A 130 11.33 3.75 6.65
CA LYS A 130 11.17 4.79 7.66
C LYS A 130 9.79 5.48 7.54
N ILE A 131 9.51 6.38 8.46
CA ILE A 131 8.39 7.32 8.37
C ILE A 131 8.95 8.65 7.90
N LEU A 132 8.38 9.22 6.84
CA LEU A 132 8.73 10.57 6.42
C LEU A 132 8.14 11.57 7.41
N HIS A 133 9.00 12.18 8.23
CA HIS A 133 8.58 13.20 9.19
C HIS A 133 8.50 14.59 8.55
N ARG A 134 9.51 14.94 7.79
CA ARG A 134 9.60 16.24 7.12
C ARG A 134 10.44 16.15 5.85
N GLN A 135 9.97 16.84 4.82
CA GLN A 135 10.72 17.02 3.58
C GLN A 135 10.73 18.51 3.21
N THR A 136 11.90 19.00 2.95
CA THR A 136 12.14 20.37 2.45
C THR A 136 13.00 20.29 1.19
N PRO A 137 13.20 21.37 0.43
CA PRO A 137 14.13 21.35 -0.70
C PRO A 137 15.58 20.98 -0.34
N ARG A 138 15.96 21.13 0.93
CA ARG A 138 17.35 20.91 1.39
C ARG A 138 17.53 19.68 2.25
N THR A 139 16.49 19.27 3.01
CA THR A 139 16.61 18.23 4.03
C THR A 139 15.42 17.29 4.03
N ILE A 140 15.69 16.04 4.35
CA ILE A 140 14.71 14.97 4.53
C ILE A 140 14.92 14.40 5.93
N GLU A 141 13.88 14.44 6.76
CA GLU A 141 13.86 13.93 8.11
C GLU A 141 13.04 12.65 8.15
N LEU A 142 13.68 11.56 8.57
CA LEU A 142 13.16 10.20 8.60
C LEU A 142 13.13 9.70 10.04
N HIS A 143 11.98 9.19 10.47
CA HIS A 143 11.81 8.63 11.80
C HIS A 143 11.73 7.10 11.75
N SER A 144 12.35 6.48 12.74
CA SER A 144 12.17 5.06 13.03
C SER A 144 10.95 4.87 13.92
N LEU A 145 10.24 3.77 13.76
CA LEU A 145 9.18 3.41 14.71
C LEU A 145 9.75 2.81 15.97
N ASN A 146 10.82 2.03 15.84
CA ASN A 146 11.54 1.46 16.97
C ASN A 146 12.38 2.56 17.67
N PRO A 147 12.11 2.86 18.94
CA PRO A 147 12.84 3.92 19.68
C PRO A 147 14.32 3.61 19.89
N GLU A 148 14.73 2.35 19.77
CA GLU A 148 16.15 1.96 19.85
C GLU A 148 16.96 2.39 18.62
N HIS A 149 16.27 2.71 17.53
CA HIS A 149 16.87 3.20 16.30
C HIS A 149 16.70 4.72 16.18
N PRO A 150 17.77 5.48 15.99
CA PRO A 150 17.70 6.93 15.94
C PRO A 150 16.95 7.43 14.71
N ASN A 151 16.32 8.58 14.87
CA ASN A 151 15.83 9.37 13.74
C ASN A 151 17.01 9.89 12.92
N ARG A 152 16.83 10.02 11.61
CA ARG A 152 17.90 10.41 10.71
C ARG A 152 17.48 11.63 9.88
N ILE A 153 18.43 12.53 9.70
CA ILE A 153 18.25 13.71 8.82
C ILE A 153 19.32 13.62 7.74
N PHE A 154 18.87 13.71 6.50
CA PHE A 154 19.71 13.71 5.32
C PHE A 154 19.62 15.04 4.59
N GLU A 155 20.67 15.44 3.91
CA GLU A 155 20.55 16.46 2.87
C GLU A 155 19.79 15.83 1.67
N SER A 156 18.92 16.59 1.02
CA SER A 156 18.13 16.07 -0.10
C SER A 156 19.00 15.55 -1.24
N LYS A 157 20.20 16.10 -1.41
CA LYS A 157 21.17 15.65 -2.42
C LYS A 157 21.75 14.26 -2.14
N ASP A 158 21.72 13.79 -0.87
CA ASP A 158 22.28 12.49 -0.46
C ASP A 158 21.25 11.37 -0.62
N ILE A 159 20.00 11.70 -0.90
CA ILE A 159 18.94 10.74 -1.21
C ILE A 159 18.88 10.55 -2.71
N GLU A 160 18.89 9.28 -3.12
CA GLU A 160 18.75 8.88 -4.51
C GLU A 160 17.28 8.86 -4.92
N TRP A 161 16.46 8.15 -4.14
CA TRP A 161 15.01 8.13 -4.31
C TRP A 161 14.26 7.83 -3.01
N ILE A 162 12.97 8.16 -3.02
CA ILE A 162 12.00 7.85 -1.96
C ILE A 162 10.77 7.25 -2.62
N ALA A 163 10.32 6.11 -2.13
CA ALA A 163 9.14 5.42 -2.61
C ALA A 163 8.15 5.15 -1.49
N ARG A 164 6.86 5.27 -1.78
CA ARG A 164 5.80 5.07 -0.79
C ARG A 164 5.51 3.60 -0.57
N ILE A 165 5.39 3.17 0.68
CA ILE A 165 4.89 1.85 1.06
C ILE A 165 3.36 1.90 1.03
N LEU A 166 2.74 1.06 0.19
CA LEU A 166 1.29 0.97 0.05
C LEU A 166 0.68 -0.06 1.01
N TRP A 167 1.39 -1.16 1.23
CA TRP A 167 0.91 -2.30 1.98
C TRP A 167 2.09 -3.08 2.58
N ALA A 168 1.81 -3.85 3.64
CA ALA A 168 2.77 -4.77 4.25
C ALA A 168 2.07 -6.06 4.65
N SER A 169 2.76 -7.20 4.52
CA SER A 169 2.34 -8.46 5.12
C SER A 169 2.43 -8.37 6.65
N GLN A 170 1.61 -9.14 7.32
CA GLN A 170 1.66 -9.35 8.78
C GLN A 170 1.35 -10.80 9.11
#